data_37e79b896740b52c77f960d74ff8fd3d
#
_entry.id   37e79b896740b52c77f960d74ff8fd3d
#
_cell.length_a   1.000
_cell.length_b   1.000
_cell.length_c   1.000
_cell.angle_alpha   90.00
_cell.angle_beta   90.00
_cell.angle_gamma   90.00
#
_symmetry.space_group_name_H-M   'P 1'
#
loop_
_entity.id
_entity.type
_entity.pdbx_description
1 polymer ?
#
loop_
_entity_poly.entity_id
_entity_poly.type
_entity_poly.pdbx_seq_one_letter_code
_entity_poly.pdbx_strand_id
1 'polypeptide(L)'
;MNNRIIILTTIGLGVALCGCVSSRGNLTSSADRLERNADLFADHLRDEPVAADYAPAGYAHDARALAEQAHEFRRVARDSRADDHDVKISFEQLSRRYHDLRDDVDRSQSYQAQADLRPVTNAYLDVEREMGGYPGRRYAERDVPPRD
;
A
#
# COMPACT_ATOMS: atom_id res chain seq x y z
N MET A 1 -70.79 -1.60 15.33
CA MET A 1 -69.64 -2.20 16.08
C MET A 1 -68.45 -2.14 15.16
N ASN A 2 -67.61 -1.11 15.32
CA ASN A 2 -66.47 -0.83 14.42
C ASN A 2 -65.19 -1.23 15.14
N ASN A 3 -64.56 -2.34 14.70
CA ASN A 3 -63.22 -2.72 15.12
C ASN A 3 -62.19 -2.03 14.23
N ARG A 4 -61.49 -1.00 14.74
CA ARG A 4 -60.33 -0.40 14.12
C ARG A 4 -59.08 -1.12 14.64
N ILE A 5 -58.47 -1.91 13.77
CA ILE A 5 -57.15 -2.52 14.01
C ILE A 5 -56.08 -1.46 13.73
N ILE A 6 -55.36 -1.04 14.78
CA ILE A 6 -54.22 -0.15 14.70
C ILE A 6 -53.00 -1.03 14.47
N ILE A 7 -52.40 -1.02 13.27
CA ILE A 7 -51.12 -1.65 12.95
C ILE A 7 -50.03 -0.66 13.32
N LEU A 8 -49.31 -0.94 14.43
CA LEU A 8 -48.10 -0.25 14.81
C LEU A 8 -46.91 -0.78 13.95
N THR A 9 -46.50 0.02 12.98
CA THR A 9 -45.29 -0.25 12.21
C THR A 9 -44.07 0.24 13.00
N THR A 10 -43.40 -0.67 13.64
CA THR A 10 -42.08 -0.40 14.26
C THR A 10 -41.03 -0.30 13.16
N ILE A 11 -40.60 0.91 12.83
CA ILE A 11 -39.44 1.16 11.96
C ILE A 11 -38.19 0.91 12.79
N GLY A 12 -37.61 -0.28 12.60
CA GLY A 12 -36.30 -0.60 13.16
C GLY A 12 -35.20 0.20 12.46
N LEU A 13 -34.62 1.16 13.18
CA LEU A 13 -33.43 1.89 12.76
C LEU A 13 -32.23 0.94 12.86
N GLY A 14 -31.95 0.20 11.79
CA GLY A 14 -30.72 -0.61 11.66
C GLY A 14 -29.55 0.33 11.41
N VAL A 15 -28.80 0.67 12.48
CA VAL A 15 -27.52 1.37 12.35
C VAL A 15 -26.52 0.39 11.76
N ALA A 16 -26.18 0.59 10.49
CA ALA A 16 -25.15 -0.17 9.79
C ALA A 16 -23.77 0.23 10.33
N LEU A 17 -23.26 -0.53 11.30
CA LEU A 17 -21.87 -0.51 11.77
C LEU A 17 -20.97 -1.35 10.83
N CYS A 18 -21.01 -1.12 9.52
CA CYS A 18 -20.23 -1.88 8.52
C CYS A 18 -19.01 -1.16 7.95
N GLY A 19 -18.56 -0.02 8.53
CA GLY A 19 -17.49 0.80 7.92
C GLY A 19 -16.05 0.33 8.14
N CYS A 20 -15.74 -0.38 9.23
CA CYS A 20 -14.34 -0.61 9.61
C CYS A 20 -13.76 -1.96 9.17
N VAL A 21 -14.57 -2.98 8.92
CA VAL A 21 -14.06 -4.32 8.57
C VAL A 21 -13.68 -4.41 7.08
N SER A 22 -14.34 -3.66 6.21
CA SER A 22 -14.07 -3.67 4.76
C SER A 22 -12.71 -3.07 4.39
N SER A 23 -12.27 -1.99 5.07
CA SER A 23 -11.03 -1.31 4.74
C SER A 23 -9.78 -2.15 5.07
N ARG A 24 -9.80 -2.88 6.20
CA ARG A 24 -8.64 -3.71 6.60
C ARG A 24 -8.47 -4.96 5.71
N GLY A 25 -9.55 -5.56 5.24
CA GLY A 25 -9.52 -6.67 4.28
C GLY A 25 -8.94 -6.25 2.94
N ASN A 26 -9.30 -5.08 2.44
CA ASN A 26 -8.76 -4.51 1.21
C ASN A 26 -7.27 -4.18 1.36
N LEU A 27 -6.87 -3.54 2.46
CA LEU A 27 -5.47 -3.23 2.75
C LEU A 27 -4.61 -4.50 2.77
N THR A 28 -5.07 -5.56 3.43
CA THR A 28 -4.34 -6.85 3.47
C THR A 28 -4.17 -7.42 2.07
N SER A 29 -5.21 -7.39 1.23
CA SER A 29 -5.15 -7.88 -0.15
C SER A 29 -4.19 -7.06 -1.02
N SER A 30 -4.17 -5.73 -0.86
CA SER A 30 -3.26 -4.84 -1.56
C SER A 30 -1.81 -5.05 -1.09
N ALA A 31 -1.59 -5.25 0.21
CA ALA A 31 -0.28 -5.57 0.79
C ALA A 31 0.26 -6.92 0.26
N ASP A 32 -0.59 -7.95 0.14
CA ASP A 32 -0.22 -9.25 -0.44
C ASP A 32 0.21 -9.12 -1.91
N ARG A 33 -0.46 -8.27 -2.67
CA ARG A 33 -0.10 -8.01 -4.08
C ARG A 33 1.22 -7.28 -4.18
N LEU A 34 1.42 -6.27 -3.33
CA LEU A 34 2.66 -5.50 -3.31
C LEU A 34 3.86 -6.39 -2.97
N GLU A 35 3.76 -7.20 -1.93
CA GLU A 35 4.83 -8.15 -1.55
C GLU A 35 5.19 -9.06 -2.72
N ARG A 36 4.21 -9.75 -3.34
CA ARG A 36 4.49 -10.63 -4.48
C ARG A 36 5.16 -9.91 -5.65
N ASN A 37 4.74 -8.69 -5.97
CA ASN A 37 5.35 -7.93 -7.06
C ASN A 37 6.75 -7.45 -6.72
N ALA A 38 7.00 -7.07 -5.45
CA ALA A 38 8.33 -6.68 -4.99
C ALA A 38 9.31 -7.86 -4.99
N ASP A 39 8.86 -9.05 -4.55
CA ASP A 39 9.65 -10.28 -4.61
C ASP A 39 10.01 -10.65 -6.06
N LEU A 40 9.02 -10.65 -6.96
CA LEU A 40 9.24 -10.94 -8.38
C LEU A 40 10.22 -9.95 -9.03
N PHE A 41 10.14 -8.67 -8.68
CA PHE A 41 11.05 -7.66 -9.18
C PHE A 41 12.47 -7.87 -8.65
N ALA A 42 12.63 -8.15 -7.35
CA ALA A 42 13.92 -8.43 -6.73
C ALA A 42 14.57 -9.71 -7.31
N ASP A 43 13.78 -10.76 -7.55
CA ASP A 43 14.23 -12.00 -8.17
C ASP A 43 14.67 -11.79 -9.62
N HIS A 44 13.89 -11.03 -10.40
CA HIS A 44 14.23 -10.68 -11.78
C HIS A 44 15.59 -9.97 -11.86
N LEU A 45 15.84 -8.98 -11.00
CA LEU A 45 17.13 -8.26 -10.95
C LEU A 45 18.31 -9.15 -10.50
N ARG A 46 18.05 -10.20 -9.75
CA ARG A 46 19.07 -11.14 -9.32
C ARG A 46 19.46 -12.14 -10.41
N ASP A 47 18.46 -12.64 -11.14
CA ASP A 47 18.60 -13.84 -11.98
C ASP A 47 18.91 -13.49 -13.46
N GLU A 48 18.68 -12.25 -13.89
CA GLU A 48 18.97 -11.81 -15.26
C GLU A 48 20.33 -11.11 -15.40
N PRO A 49 21.30 -11.72 -16.11
CA PRO A 49 22.59 -11.08 -16.35
C PRO A 49 22.48 -9.79 -17.20
N VAL A 50 21.42 -9.66 -17.99
CA VAL A 50 21.12 -8.44 -18.77
C VAL A 50 20.69 -7.29 -17.85
N ALA A 51 20.11 -7.58 -16.69
CA ALA A 51 19.78 -6.58 -15.71
C ALA A 51 21.03 -5.87 -15.15
N ALA A 52 22.19 -6.55 -15.14
CA ALA A 52 23.46 -5.96 -14.71
C ALA A 52 23.95 -4.83 -15.63
N ASP A 53 23.54 -4.80 -16.90
CA ASP A 53 23.99 -3.78 -17.86
C ASP A 53 23.24 -2.44 -17.70
N TYR A 54 22.01 -2.47 -17.20
CA TYR A 54 21.21 -1.24 -16.99
C TYR A 54 20.87 -0.94 -15.53
N ALA A 55 21.07 -1.93 -14.64
CA ALA A 55 20.85 -1.77 -13.21
C ALA A 55 22.17 -1.52 -12.50
N PRO A 56 22.47 -0.30 -12.03
CA PRO A 56 23.57 -0.08 -11.10
C PRO A 56 23.53 -1.09 -9.96
N ALA A 57 24.67 -1.48 -9.43
CA ALA A 57 24.81 -2.52 -8.37
C ALA A 57 23.92 -2.27 -7.13
N GLY A 58 23.42 -1.04 -6.93
CA GLY A 58 22.47 -0.67 -5.88
C GLY A 58 21.05 -1.20 -6.09
N TYR A 59 20.56 -1.36 -7.32
CA TYR A 59 19.16 -1.71 -7.60
C TYR A 59 18.73 -3.05 -7.02
N ALA A 60 19.55 -4.08 -7.17
CA ALA A 60 19.24 -5.40 -6.63
C ALA A 60 19.18 -5.38 -5.10
N HIS A 61 20.01 -4.53 -4.47
CA HIS A 61 19.96 -4.31 -3.03
C HIS A 61 18.69 -3.58 -2.61
N ASP A 62 18.35 -2.49 -3.28
CA ASP A 62 17.19 -1.67 -2.93
C ASP A 62 15.87 -2.38 -3.25
N ALA A 63 15.81 -3.15 -4.34
CA ALA A 63 14.68 -4.01 -4.65
C ALA A 63 14.44 -5.07 -3.57
N ARG A 64 15.52 -5.69 -3.07
CA ARG A 64 15.42 -6.64 -1.95
C ARG A 64 14.98 -5.96 -0.67
N ALA A 65 15.53 -4.79 -0.34
CA ALA A 65 15.13 -4.02 0.83
C ALA A 65 13.65 -3.60 0.76
N LEU A 66 13.14 -3.29 -0.44
CA LEU A 66 11.71 -3.04 -0.66
C LEU A 66 10.87 -4.31 -0.45
N ALA A 67 11.31 -5.46 -0.97
CA ALA A 67 10.61 -6.74 -0.80
C ALA A 67 10.52 -7.14 0.68
N GLU A 68 11.61 -7.02 1.42
CA GLU A 68 11.64 -7.26 2.87
C GLU A 68 10.67 -6.32 3.62
N GLN A 69 10.64 -5.04 3.25
CA GLN A 69 9.74 -4.08 3.88
C GLN A 69 8.27 -4.30 3.49
N ALA A 70 7.98 -4.76 2.26
CA ALA A 70 6.64 -5.15 1.84
C ALA A 70 6.13 -6.38 2.60
N HIS A 71 7.01 -7.36 2.85
CA HIS A 71 6.72 -8.50 3.70
C HIS A 71 6.36 -8.07 5.15
N GLU A 72 7.17 -7.19 5.75
CA GLU A 72 6.91 -6.67 7.09
C GLU A 72 5.60 -5.88 7.16
N PHE A 73 5.35 -5.01 6.18
CA PHE A 73 4.10 -4.27 6.11
C PHE A 73 2.88 -5.21 6.01
N ARG A 74 2.94 -6.23 5.15
CA ARG A 74 1.88 -7.25 5.06
C ARG A 74 1.65 -7.94 6.40
N ARG A 75 2.74 -8.32 7.11
CA ARG A 75 2.66 -8.95 8.42
C ARG A 75 1.90 -8.06 9.42
N VAL A 76 2.25 -6.78 9.49
CA VAL A 76 1.59 -5.81 10.38
C VAL A 76 0.14 -5.58 9.95
N ALA A 77 -0.14 -5.43 8.65
CA ALA A 77 -1.50 -5.24 8.14
C ALA A 77 -2.44 -6.43 8.43
N ARG A 78 -1.90 -7.65 8.53
CA ARG A 78 -2.65 -8.87 8.87
C ARG A 78 -2.81 -9.09 10.38
N ASP A 79 -1.94 -8.52 11.20
CA ASP A 79 -2.00 -8.72 12.65
C ASP A 79 -3.20 -7.98 13.24
N SER A 80 -4.16 -8.73 13.74
CA SER A 80 -5.36 -8.17 14.38
C SER A 80 -5.07 -7.43 15.69
N ARG A 81 -3.87 -7.57 16.25
CA ARG A 81 -3.41 -6.88 17.45
C ARG A 81 -2.67 -5.58 17.15
N ALA A 82 -2.18 -5.42 15.92
CA ALA A 82 -1.56 -4.19 15.49
C ALA A 82 -2.60 -3.05 15.48
N ASP A 83 -2.26 -1.94 16.09
CA ASP A 83 -3.09 -0.75 16.03
C ASP A 83 -2.85 0.08 14.76
N ASP A 84 -3.62 1.14 14.57
CA ASP A 84 -3.51 2.00 13.38
C ASP A 84 -2.16 2.74 13.33
N HIS A 85 -1.54 2.96 14.48
CA HIS A 85 -0.22 3.59 14.58
C HIS A 85 0.88 2.66 14.07
N ASP A 86 0.85 1.38 14.46
CA ASP A 86 1.79 0.37 13.97
C ASP A 86 1.71 0.22 12.45
N VAL A 87 0.49 0.13 11.90
CA VAL A 87 0.26 0.05 10.45
C VAL A 87 0.81 1.28 9.74
N LYS A 88 0.60 2.48 10.31
CA LYS A 88 1.10 3.73 9.75
C LYS A 88 2.63 3.79 9.74
N ILE A 89 3.29 3.45 10.85
CA ILE A 89 4.77 3.42 10.92
C ILE A 89 5.34 2.46 9.88
N SER A 90 4.77 1.25 9.78
CA SER A 90 5.22 0.26 8.81
C SER A 90 5.00 0.73 7.37
N PHE A 91 3.89 1.42 7.08
CA PHE A 91 3.64 2.04 5.78
C PHE A 91 4.63 3.17 5.46
N GLU A 92 4.97 4.02 6.42
CA GLU A 92 5.95 5.11 6.22
C GLU A 92 7.34 4.56 5.89
N GLN A 93 7.73 3.43 6.48
CA GLN A 93 8.99 2.74 6.16
C GLN A 93 8.95 2.15 4.75
N LEU A 94 7.85 1.48 4.39
CA LEU A 94 7.61 0.94 3.06
C LEU A 94 7.65 2.06 2.00
N SER A 95 6.98 3.18 2.26
CA SER A 95 6.92 4.33 1.35
C SER A 95 8.30 4.90 1.07
N ARG A 96 9.15 5.06 2.10
CA ARG A 96 10.53 5.51 1.91
C ARG A 96 11.30 4.58 0.98
N ARG A 97 11.27 3.25 1.22
CA ARG A 97 11.96 2.27 0.38
C ARG A 97 11.49 2.28 -1.06
N TYR A 98 10.17 2.41 -1.26
CA TYR A 98 9.61 2.51 -2.60
C TYR A 98 10.10 3.77 -3.34
N HIS A 99 10.08 4.93 -2.68
CA HIS A 99 10.52 6.17 -3.32
C HIS A 99 12.02 6.17 -3.60
N ASP A 100 12.85 5.66 -2.69
CA ASP A 100 14.30 5.54 -2.90
C ASP A 100 14.58 4.70 -4.16
N LEU A 101 13.98 3.50 -4.27
CA LEU A 101 14.13 2.63 -5.43
C LEU A 101 13.60 3.28 -6.72
N ARG A 102 12.43 3.92 -6.66
CA ARG A 102 11.84 4.60 -7.82
C ARG A 102 12.74 5.73 -8.32
N ASP A 103 13.29 6.54 -7.42
CA ASP A 103 14.18 7.65 -7.78
C ASP A 103 15.47 7.13 -8.42
N ASP A 104 15.97 5.96 -8.00
CA ASP A 104 17.12 5.31 -8.62
C ASP A 104 16.79 4.79 -10.02
N VAL A 105 15.63 4.17 -10.20
CA VAL A 105 15.13 3.73 -11.50
C VAL A 105 14.94 4.93 -12.46
N ASP A 106 14.36 6.02 -11.99
CA ASP A 106 14.15 7.23 -12.80
C ASP A 106 15.49 7.88 -13.20
N ARG A 107 16.49 7.89 -12.30
CA ARG A 107 17.85 8.39 -12.60
C ARG A 107 18.59 7.55 -13.62
N SER A 108 18.32 6.28 -13.71
CA SER A 108 18.96 5.40 -14.71
C SER A 108 18.52 5.67 -16.14
N GLN A 109 17.36 6.32 -16.31
CA GLN A 109 16.72 6.54 -17.60
C GLN A 109 16.48 5.25 -18.41
N SER A 110 16.52 4.09 -17.76
CA SER A 110 16.29 2.80 -18.39
C SER A 110 14.80 2.56 -18.55
N TYR A 111 14.36 2.48 -19.80
CA TYR A 111 12.97 2.12 -20.13
C TYR A 111 12.60 0.73 -19.60
N GLN A 112 13.56 -0.22 -19.66
CA GLN A 112 13.33 -1.58 -19.17
C GLN A 112 13.12 -1.58 -17.65
N ALA A 113 14.01 -0.93 -16.89
CA ALA A 113 13.88 -0.85 -15.43
C ALA A 113 12.54 -0.20 -15.00
N GLN A 114 12.11 0.85 -15.71
CA GLN A 114 10.80 1.49 -15.47
C GLN A 114 9.64 0.54 -15.79
N ALA A 115 9.74 -0.23 -16.88
CA ALA A 115 8.73 -1.20 -17.26
C ALA A 115 8.60 -2.33 -16.22
N ASP A 116 9.73 -2.82 -15.72
CA ASP A 116 9.79 -3.89 -14.72
C ASP A 116 9.32 -3.44 -13.34
N LEU A 117 9.53 -2.15 -12.98
CA LEU A 117 9.03 -1.58 -11.73
C LEU A 117 7.52 -1.29 -11.76
N ARG A 118 6.89 -1.20 -12.93
CA ARG A 118 5.46 -0.83 -13.07
C ARG A 118 4.48 -1.68 -12.26
N PRO A 119 4.59 -3.03 -12.19
CA PRO A 119 3.72 -3.84 -11.35
C PRO A 119 3.82 -3.51 -9.86
N VAL A 120 5.04 -3.21 -9.38
CA VAL A 120 5.29 -2.77 -8.00
C VAL A 120 4.65 -1.42 -7.75
N THR A 121 4.85 -0.46 -8.66
CA THR A 121 4.25 0.88 -8.61
C THR A 121 2.73 0.81 -8.50
N ASN A 122 2.08 0.02 -9.34
CA ASN A 122 0.62 -0.12 -9.31
C ASN A 122 0.13 -0.71 -7.98
N ALA A 123 0.82 -1.72 -7.47
CA ALA A 123 0.46 -2.34 -6.19
C ALA A 123 0.72 -1.39 -5.00
N TYR A 124 1.79 -0.59 -5.05
CA TYR A 124 2.06 0.45 -4.06
C TYR A 124 0.94 1.51 -4.02
N LEU A 125 0.52 2.00 -5.19
CA LEU A 125 -0.57 2.98 -5.29
C LEU A 125 -1.91 2.42 -4.78
N ASP A 126 -2.16 1.13 -4.93
CA ASP A 126 -3.33 0.48 -4.33
C ASP A 126 -3.24 0.49 -2.80
N VAL A 127 -2.08 0.15 -2.21
CA VAL A 127 -1.85 0.25 -0.76
C VAL A 127 -2.00 1.70 -0.29
N GLU A 128 -1.38 2.66 -0.98
CA GLU A 128 -1.48 4.08 -0.64
C GLU A 128 -2.93 4.58 -0.63
N ARG A 129 -3.74 4.14 -1.59
CA ARG A 129 -5.17 4.47 -1.65
C ARG A 129 -5.93 3.93 -0.45
N GLU A 130 -5.68 2.68 -0.07
CA GLU A 130 -6.30 2.08 1.11
C GLU A 130 -5.83 2.78 2.40
N MET A 131 -4.56 3.14 2.49
CA MET A 131 -4.00 3.94 3.60
C MET A 131 -4.57 5.36 3.64
N GLY A 132 -5.01 5.92 2.52
CA GLY A 132 -5.67 7.23 2.45
C GLY A 132 -7.03 7.28 3.15
N GLY A 133 -7.68 6.14 3.37
CA GLY A 133 -8.86 5.96 4.21
C GLY A 133 -8.55 5.89 5.71
N TYR A 134 -7.28 5.74 6.11
CA TYR A 134 -6.86 5.78 7.50
C TYR A 134 -6.80 7.22 8.03
N PRO A 135 -7.27 7.49 9.26
CA PRO A 135 -7.37 8.85 9.81
C PRO A 135 -6.01 9.45 10.18
N GLY A 136 -5.07 9.52 9.25
CA GLY A 136 -3.71 10.06 9.46
C GLY A 136 -3.19 10.99 8.36
N ARG A 137 -3.91 11.13 7.25
CA ARG A 137 -3.41 11.81 6.05
C ARG A 137 -3.27 13.34 6.12
N ARG A 138 -3.56 14.00 7.24
CA ARG A 138 -3.54 15.48 7.31
C ARG A 138 -2.15 16.11 7.47
N TYR A 139 -1.07 15.35 7.48
CA TYR A 139 0.26 15.88 7.80
C TYR A 139 1.23 16.00 6.61
N ALA A 140 0.99 15.32 5.49
CA ALA A 140 1.90 15.37 4.34
C ALA A 140 1.73 16.59 3.43
N GLU A 141 0.64 17.34 3.56
CA GLU A 141 0.30 18.43 2.63
C GLU A 141 0.71 19.83 3.14
N ARG A 142 1.38 19.90 4.32
CA ARG A 142 1.64 21.18 4.97
C ARG A 142 3.08 21.70 4.82
N ASP A 143 3.99 20.94 4.23
CA ASP A 143 5.43 21.30 4.12
C ASP A 143 5.91 21.54 2.69
N VAL A 144 5.04 21.95 1.76
CA VAL A 144 5.50 22.52 0.49
C VAL A 144 5.65 24.01 0.69
N PRO A 145 6.89 24.54 0.81
CA PRO A 145 7.10 26.00 0.87
C PRO A 145 6.59 26.62 -0.44
N PRO A 146 5.99 27.83 -0.39
CA PRO A 146 5.57 28.53 -1.58
C PRO A 146 6.79 28.76 -2.48
N ARG A 147 6.68 28.42 -3.76
CA ARG A 147 7.67 28.77 -4.77
C ARG A 147 7.48 30.24 -5.09
N ASP A 148 8.44 31.06 -4.67
CA ASP A 148 8.59 32.45 -5.14
C ASP A 148 9.07 32.50 -6.59
#